data_96284262da27aca0f16212d0d56f2cc5
#
_entry.id   96284262da27aca0f16212d0d56f2cc5
#
_cell.length_a   1.000
_cell.length_b   1.000
_cell.length_c   1.000
_cell.angle_alpha   90.00
_cell.angle_beta   90.00
_cell.angle_gamma   90.00
#
_symmetry.space_group_name_H-M   'P 1'
#
loop_
_entity.id
_entity.type
_entity.pdbx_description
1 polymer ?
#
loop_
_entity_poly.entity_id
_entity_poly.type
_entity_poly.pdbx_seq_one_letter_code
_entity_poly.pdbx_strand_id
1 'polypeptide(L)'
;MARIKSALELALERTESVKSDKESIELFELKREGKKLAGAFLENPDEKKLEETIKKYPKDKQGALKQGMFDVLVSQIRLPATQDDIAKQDAVGKAIQFLVNDRRFGQLFGQLVQAFQRYLAEVEQFDQAIRRQYAPKLRQKEE
;
A
#
# COMPACT_ATOMS: atom_id res chain seq x y z
N MET A 1 32.85 10.74 36.25
CA MET A 1 33.49 11.86 35.55
C MET A 1 33.20 11.80 34.06
N ALA A 2 32.67 12.88 33.53
CA ALA A 2 32.50 12.99 32.10
C ALA A 2 33.84 13.04 31.40
N ARG A 3 34.11 12.15 30.47
CA ARG A 3 35.32 12.11 29.68
C ARG A 3 35.33 13.30 28.72
N ILE A 4 36.41 14.07 28.73
CA ILE A 4 36.58 15.14 27.75
C ILE A 4 37.02 14.53 26.43
N LYS A 5 36.23 14.72 25.40
CA LYS A 5 36.51 14.24 24.05
C LYS A 5 37.54 15.15 23.36
N SER A 6 38.44 14.54 22.60
CA SER A 6 39.39 15.32 21.80
C SER A 6 38.66 16.01 20.64
N ALA A 7 39.29 17.05 20.07
CA ALA A 7 38.75 17.76 18.91
C ALA A 7 38.52 16.78 17.72
N LEU A 8 39.39 15.78 17.58
CA LEU A 8 39.27 14.75 16.54
C LEU A 8 38.04 13.86 16.78
N GLU A 9 37.82 13.42 18.02
CA GLU A 9 36.63 12.63 18.39
C GLU A 9 35.34 13.39 18.13
N LEU A 10 35.29 14.67 18.48
CA LEU A 10 34.13 15.52 18.19
C LEU A 10 33.87 15.69 16.68
N ALA A 11 34.97 15.88 15.91
CA ALA A 11 34.89 15.98 14.45
C ALA A 11 34.35 14.69 13.82
N LEU A 12 34.83 13.52 14.30
CA LEU A 12 34.37 12.22 13.84
C LEU A 12 32.89 11.97 14.17
N GLU A 13 32.45 12.32 15.37
CA GLU A 13 31.05 12.23 15.77
C GLU A 13 30.15 13.09 14.88
N ARG A 14 30.56 14.33 14.59
CA ARG A 14 29.81 15.24 13.70
C ARG A 14 29.75 14.68 12.27
N THR A 15 30.88 14.11 11.79
CA THR A 15 30.91 13.50 10.46
C THR A 15 30.01 12.29 10.36
N GLU A 16 29.98 11.43 11.38
CA GLU A 16 29.08 10.28 11.47
C GLU A 16 27.60 10.72 11.54
N SER A 17 27.30 11.74 12.33
CA SER A 17 25.97 12.32 12.42
C SER A 17 25.51 12.87 11.07
N VAL A 18 26.36 13.61 10.35
CA VAL A 18 26.05 14.14 9.02
C VAL A 18 25.84 13.02 8.00
N LYS A 19 26.64 11.96 8.02
CA LYS A 19 26.45 10.79 7.16
C LYS A 19 25.13 10.09 7.46
N SER A 20 24.81 9.87 8.74
CA SER A 20 23.57 9.27 9.18
C SER A 20 22.36 10.11 8.74
N ASP A 21 22.44 11.44 8.86
CA ASP A 21 21.38 12.35 8.41
C ASP A 21 21.21 12.30 6.88
N LYS A 22 22.30 12.27 6.13
CA LYS A 22 22.23 12.13 4.66
C LYS A 22 21.61 10.80 4.25
N GLU A 23 21.99 9.70 4.87
CA GLU A 23 21.41 8.37 4.61
C GLU A 23 19.92 8.36 4.94
N SER A 24 19.52 8.96 6.06
CA SER A 24 18.13 9.09 6.47
C SER A 24 17.31 9.90 5.48
N ILE A 25 17.84 11.00 4.99
CA ILE A 25 17.21 11.85 3.98
C ILE A 25 17.06 11.09 2.67
N GLU A 26 18.12 10.41 2.24
CA GLU A 26 18.10 9.62 1.00
C GLU A 26 17.06 8.50 1.07
N LEU A 27 16.98 7.76 2.19
CA LEU A 27 15.96 6.74 2.41
C LEU A 27 14.56 7.32 2.40
N PHE A 28 14.36 8.48 3.00
CA PHE A 28 13.09 9.17 3.01
C PHE A 28 12.66 9.57 1.59
N GLU A 29 13.58 10.11 0.81
CA GLU A 29 13.33 10.48 -0.59
C GLU A 29 13.00 9.26 -1.45
N LEU A 30 13.71 8.14 -1.27
CA LEU A 30 13.44 6.89 -1.97
C LEU A 30 12.06 6.33 -1.63
N LYS A 31 11.67 6.35 -0.36
CA LYS A 31 10.32 5.95 0.06
C LYS A 31 9.26 6.86 -0.56
N ARG A 32 9.53 8.15 -0.62
CA ARG A 32 8.63 9.14 -1.24
C ARG A 32 8.48 8.87 -2.73
N GLU A 33 9.58 8.60 -3.43
CA GLU A 33 9.53 8.19 -4.85
C GLU A 33 8.75 6.90 -5.04
N GLY A 34 8.95 5.92 -4.18
CA GLY A 34 8.17 4.68 -4.17
C GLY A 34 6.68 4.92 -4.03
N LYS A 35 6.28 5.82 -3.14
CA LYS A 35 4.87 6.21 -2.96
C LYS A 35 4.29 6.84 -4.22
N LYS A 36 5.05 7.68 -4.91
CA LYS A 36 4.65 8.28 -6.18
C LYS A 36 4.48 7.22 -7.28
N LEU A 37 5.40 6.26 -7.37
CA LEU A 37 5.32 5.16 -8.32
C LEU A 37 4.09 4.29 -8.08
N ALA A 38 3.78 3.99 -6.83
CA ALA A 38 2.58 3.25 -6.47
C ALA A 38 1.31 4.00 -6.86
N GLY A 39 1.25 5.31 -6.61
CA GLY A 39 0.15 6.15 -7.02
C GLY A 39 -0.06 6.15 -8.54
N ALA A 40 1.02 6.29 -9.30
CA ALA A 40 0.97 6.23 -10.76
C ALA A 40 0.52 4.85 -11.27
N PHE A 41 0.97 3.78 -10.64
CA PHE A 41 0.53 2.42 -10.95
C PHE A 41 -0.97 2.23 -10.71
N LEU A 42 -1.50 2.77 -9.62
CA LEU A 42 -2.93 2.67 -9.30
C LEU A 42 -3.80 3.41 -10.33
N GLU A 43 -3.31 4.50 -10.89
CA GLU A 43 -4.01 5.23 -11.96
C GLU A 43 -3.98 4.48 -13.28
N ASN A 44 -2.86 3.86 -13.63
CA ASN A 44 -2.66 3.13 -14.87
C ASN A 44 -1.81 1.88 -14.62
N PRO A 45 -2.45 0.75 -14.25
CA PRO A 45 -1.73 -0.47 -13.92
C PRO A 45 -0.96 -1.05 -15.10
N ASP A 46 0.37 -0.96 -15.04
CA ASP A 46 1.30 -1.53 -16.01
C ASP A 46 2.49 -2.15 -15.26
N GLU A 47 2.43 -3.48 -15.10
CA GLU A 47 3.47 -4.22 -14.38
C GLU A 47 4.84 -4.13 -15.05
N LYS A 48 4.89 -4.12 -16.38
CA LYS A 48 6.16 -4.03 -17.12
C LYS A 48 6.83 -2.69 -16.90
N LYS A 49 6.07 -1.61 -16.98
CA LYS A 49 6.58 -0.26 -16.76
C LYS A 49 7.07 -0.09 -15.33
N LEU A 50 6.34 -0.65 -14.37
CA LEU A 50 6.72 -0.65 -12.96
C LEU A 50 8.04 -1.39 -12.75
N GLU A 51 8.18 -2.58 -13.31
CA GLU A 51 9.39 -3.39 -13.23
C GLU A 51 10.59 -2.66 -13.85
N GLU A 52 10.43 -2.12 -15.04
CA GLU A 52 11.48 -1.34 -15.72
C GLU A 52 11.90 -0.12 -14.90
N THR A 53 10.95 0.58 -14.31
CA THR A 53 11.23 1.75 -13.48
C THR A 53 12.03 1.37 -12.24
N ILE A 54 11.67 0.27 -11.57
CA ILE A 54 12.39 -0.23 -10.39
C ILE A 54 13.81 -0.64 -10.76
N LYS A 55 14.01 -1.30 -11.90
CA LYS A 55 15.32 -1.76 -12.37
C LYS A 55 16.28 -0.61 -12.68
N LYS A 56 15.80 0.58 -12.96
CA LYS A 56 16.63 1.77 -13.17
C LYS A 56 17.35 2.23 -11.91
N TYR A 57 16.86 1.85 -10.75
CA TYR A 57 17.50 2.19 -9.47
C TYR A 57 18.56 1.17 -9.09
N PRO A 58 19.66 1.58 -8.43
CA PRO A 58 20.65 0.65 -7.91
C PRO A 58 20.03 -0.35 -6.94
N LYS A 59 20.56 -1.57 -6.89
CA LYS A 59 20.00 -2.65 -6.07
C LYS A 59 19.88 -2.30 -4.59
N ASP A 60 20.85 -1.56 -4.06
CA ASP A 60 20.86 -1.09 -2.67
C ASP A 60 19.75 -0.06 -2.37
N LYS A 61 19.26 0.63 -3.39
CA LYS A 61 18.20 1.64 -3.26
C LYS A 61 16.80 1.07 -3.54
N GLN A 62 16.73 -0.07 -4.23
CA GLN A 62 15.43 -0.69 -4.57
C GLN A 62 14.62 -1.09 -3.35
N GLY A 63 15.26 -1.51 -2.25
CA GLY A 63 14.59 -1.90 -1.02
C GLY A 63 13.74 -0.78 -0.43
N ALA A 64 14.31 0.41 -0.29
CA ALA A 64 13.59 1.57 0.23
C ALA A 64 12.47 2.03 -0.71
N LEU A 65 12.74 2.01 -2.02
CA LEU A 65 11.74 2.31 -3.05
C LEU A 65 10.54 1.38 -2.96
N LYS A 66 10.78 0.08 -2.90
CA LYS A 66 9.73 -0.96 -2.76
C LYS A 66 8.95 -0.82 -1.46
N GLN A 67 9.63 -0.44 -0.37
CA GLN A 67 8.96 -0.21 0.90
C GLN A 67 7.96 0.94 0.83
N GLY A 68 8.33 2.05 0.19
CA GLY A 68 7.41 3.17 -0.04
C GLY A 68 6.21 2.77 -0.90
N MET A 69 6.44 1.99 -1.95
CA MET A 69 5.37 1.42 -2.78
C MET A 69 4.45 0.51 -1.98
N PHE A 70 5.03 -0.38 -1.19
CA PHE A 70 4.29 -1.32 -0.34
C PHE A 70 3.38 -0.59 0.65
N ASP A 71 3.86 0.46 1.30
CA ASP A 71 3.09 1.25 2.27
C ASP A 71 1.83 1.84 1.62
N VAL A 72 1.94 2.38 0.42
CA VAL A 72 0.78 2.93 -0.32
C VAL A 72 -0.17 1.82 -0.75
N LEU A 73 0.36 0.72 -1.31
CA LEU A 73 -0.46 -0.38 -1.80
C LEU A 73 -1.25 -1.05 -0.67
N VAL A 74 -0.62 -1.28 0.47
CA VAL A 74 -1.29 -1.85 1.66
C VAL A 74 -2.39 -0.93 2.16
N SER A 75 -2.17 0.38 2.12
CA SER A 75 -3.19 1.36 2.54
C SER A 75 -4.43 1.36 1.65
N GLN A 76 -4.34 0.83 0.44
CA GLN A 76 -5.47 0.71 -0.49
C GLN A 76 -6.33 -0.55 -0.24
N ILE A 77 -5.86 -1.47 0.59
CA ILE A 77 -6.64 -2.67 0.95
C ILE A 77 -7.72 -2.26 1.94
N ARG A 78 -8.97 -2.32 1.50
CA ARG A 78 -10.14 -1.92 2.30
C ARG A 78 -11.38 -2.67 1.82
N LEU A 79 -12.42 -2.66 2.64
CA LEU A 79 -13.69 -3.29 2.26
C LEU A 79 -14.26 -2.64 1.01
N PRO A 80 -14.67 -3.45 0.01
CA PRO A 80 -15.23 -2.92 -1.22
C PRO A 80 -16.68 -2.44 -1.02
N ALA A 81 -17.04 -1.38 -1.72
CA ALA A 81 -18.43 -0.94 -1.83
C ALA A 81 -19.08 -1.44 -3.13
N THR A 82 -18.30 -1.66 -4.18
CA THR A 82 -18.75 -2.08 -5.51
C THR A 82 -17.87 -3.19 -6.09
N GLN A 83 -18.31 -3.81 -7.17
CA GLN A 83 -17.51 -4.80 -7.92
C GLN A 83 -16.25 -4.15 -8.53
N ASP A 84 -16.34 -2.89 -8.93
CA ASP A 84 -15.17 -2.14 -9.43
C ASP A 84 -14.09 -2.01 -8.37
N ASP A 85 -14.47 -1.83 -7.11
CA ASP A 85 -13.52 -1.79 -6.00
C ASP A 85 -12.76 -3.11 -5.86
N ILE A 86 -13.43 -4.25 -6.09
CA ILE A 86 -12.78 -5.57 -6.06
C ILE A 86 -11.75 -5.69 -7.20
N ALA A 87 -12.08 -5.21 -8.39
CA ALA A 87 -11.14 -5.20 -9.52
C ALA A 87 -9.90 -4.35 -9.22
N LYS A 88 -10.07 -3.19 -8.57
CA LYS A 88 -8.97 -2.34 -8.12
C LYS A 88 -8.13 -3.04 -7.05
N GLN A 89 -8.77 -3.75 -6.13
CA GLN A 89 -8.07 -4.55 -5.11
C GLN A 89 -7.23 -5.66 -5.73
N ASP A 90 -7.72 -6.31 -6.79
CA ASP A 90 -6.97 -7.33 -7.50
C ASP A 90 -5.68 -6.75 -8.12
N ALA A 91 -5.75 -5.57 -8.72
CA ALA A 91 -4.57 -4.87 -9.25
C ALA A 91 -3.56 -4.53 -8.15
N VAL A 92 -4.04 -4.06 -6.99
CA VAL A 92 -3.21 -3.80 -5.81
C VAL A 92 -2.52 -5.08 -5.35
N GLY A 93 -3.26 -6.18 -5.27
CA GLY A 93 -2.72 -7.48 -4.86
C GLY A 93 -1.63 -7.98 -5.79
N LYS A 94 -1.80 -7.82 -7.10
CA LYS A 94 -0.78 -8.20 -8.10
C LYS A 94 0.49 -7.37 -7.93
N ALA A 95 0.37 -6.07 -7.67
CA ALA A 95 1.51 -5.19 -7.44
C ALA A 95 2.26 -5.59 -6.17
N ILE A 96 1.56 -5.87 -5.07
CA ILE A 96 2.18 -6.34 -3.83
C ILE A 96 2.86 -7.70 -4.05
N GLN A 97 2.21 -8.62 -4.76
CA GLN A 97 2.80 -9.91 -5.12
C GLN A 97 4.11 -9.75 -5.87
N PHE A 98 4.18 -8.81 -6.80
CA PHE A 98 5.39 -8.49 -7.53
C PHE A 98 6.50 -8.00 -6.59
N LEU A 99 6.17 -7.15 -5.62
CA LEU A 99 7.14 -6.59 -4.67
C LEU A 99 7.64 -7.61 -3.65
N VAL A 100 6.73 -8.43 -3.13
CA VAL A 100 7.03 -9.44 -2.09
C VAL A 100 7.63 -10.69 -2.69
N ASN A 101 7.21 -11.08 -3.91
CA ASN A 101 7.67 -12.27 -4.63
C ASN A 101 7.56 -13.55 -3.79
N ASP A 102 6.43 -13.73 -3.09
CA ASP A 102 6.14 -14.89 -2.27
C ASP A 102 4.79 -15.50 -2.70
N ARG A 103 4.82 -16.79 -3.06
CA ARG A 103 3.64 -17.55 -3.46
C ARG A 103 2.52 -17.55 -2.42
N ARG A 104 2.91 -17.59 -1.15
CA ARG A 104 1.95 -17.62 -0.03
C ARG A 104 1.11 -16.35 0.01
N PHE A 105 1.71 -15.22 -0.35
CA PHE A 105 0.97 -13.97 -0.44
C PHE A 105 -0.14 -14.05 -1.49
N GLY A 106 0.15 -14.58 -2.69
CA GLY A 106 -0.83 -14.73 -3.76
C GLY A 106 -2.02 -15.59 -3.34
N GLN A 107 -1.77 -16.69 -2.64
CA GLN A 107 -2.82 -17.56 -2.11
C GLN A 107 -3.66 -16.86 -1.05
N LEU A 108 -3.03 -16.17 -0.12
CA LEU A 108 -3.70 -15.42 0.94
C LEU A 108 -4.55 -14.29 0.35
N PHE A 109 -4.01 -13.57 -0.61
CA PHE A 109 -4.72 -12.47 -1.26
C PHE A 109 -5.92 -12.98 -2.09
N GLY A 110 -5.78 -14.13 -2.74
CA GLY A 110 -6.89 -14.80 -3.41
C GLY A 110 -8.05 -15.13 -2.47
N GLN A 111 -7.75 -15.60 -1.26
CA GLN A 111 -8.74 -15.83 -0.22
C GLN A 111 -9.40 -14.53 0.23
N LEU A 112 -8.64 -13.45 0.35
CA LEU A 112 -9.16 -12.13 0.69
C LEU A 112 -10.13 -11.62 -0.39
N VAL A 113 -9.80 -11.77 -1.66
CA VAL A 113 -10.68 -11.37 -2.77
C VAL A 113 -11.99 -12.18 -2.72
N GLN A 114 -11.94 -13.48 -2.45
CA GLN A 114 -13.13 -14.29 -2.27
C GLN A 114 -13.97 -13.81 -1.08
N ALA A 115 -13.34 -13.43 0.03
CA ALA A 115 -14.02 -12.86 1.18
C ALA A 115 -14.72 -11.54 0.83
N PHE A 116 -14.10 -10.71 0.03
CA PHE A 116 -14.70 -9.47 -0.48
C PHE A 116 -15.92 -9.73 -1.35
N GLN A 117 -15.87 -10.75 -2.22
CA GLN A 117 -17.02 -11.15 -3.04
C GLN A 117 -18.21 -11.58 -2.17
N ARG A 118 -17.96 -12.40 -1.15
CA ARG A 118 -19.00 -12.81 -0.20
C ARG A 118 -19.55 -11.62 0.57
N TYR A 119 -18.68 -10.73 1.02
CA TYR A 119 -19.07 -9.53 1.74
C TYR A 119 -20.06 -8.68 0.93
N LEU A 120 -19.75 -8.40 -0.34
CA LEU A 120 -20.65 -7.64 -1.20
C LEU A 120 -22.00 -8.35 -1.41
N ALA A 121 -21.98 -9.66 -1.62
CA ALA A 121 -23.20 -10.45 -1.79
C ALA A 121 -24.08 -10.40 -0.53
N GLU A 122 -23.47 -10.54 0.65
CA GLU A 122 -24.18 -10.46 1.92
C GLU A 122 -24.75 -9.06 2.19
N VAL A 123 -23.98 -8.01 1.90
CA VAL A 123 -24.44 -6.63 2.04
C VAL A 123 -25.63 -6.36 1.13
N GLU A 124 -25.60 -6.84 -0.11
CA GLU A 124 -26.70 -6.69 -1.04
C GLU A 124 -27.96 -7.43 -0.57
N GLN A 125 -27.81 -8.67 -0.10
CA GLN A 125 -28.94 -9.44 0.46
C GLN A 125 -29.53 -8.75 1.68
N PHE A 126 -28.69 -8.21 2.55
CA PHE A 126 -29.13 -7.50 3.74
C PHE A 126 -29.86 -6.21 3.38
N ASP A 127 -29.35 -5.44 2.42
CA ASP A 127 -29.98 -4.24 1.91
C ASP A 127 -31.37 -4.55 1.32
N GLN A 128 -31.49 -5.60 0.50
CA GLN A 128 -32.75 -6.05 -0.05
C GLN A 128 -33.77 -6.47 1.03
N ALA A 129 -33.29 -7.18 2.05
CA ALA A 129 -34.13 -7.59 3.18
C ALA A 129 -34.67 -6.39 3.95
N ILE A 130 -33.83 -5.39 4.21
CA ILE A 130 -34.24 -4.14 4.88
C ILE A 130 -35.25 -3.41 4.02
N ARG A 131 -35.04 -3.27 2.73
CA ARG A 131 -35.99 -2.59 1.82
C ARG A 131 -37.34 -3.30 1.77
N ARG A 132 -37.35 -4.62 1.68
CA ARG A 132 -38.59 -5.41 1.69
C ARG A 132 -39.38 -5.25 2.98
N GLN A 133 -38.67 -5.17 4.10
CA GLN A 133 -39.31 -5.06 5.41
C GLN A 133 -39.87 -3.66 5.69
N TYR A 134 -39.16 -2.62 5.28
CA TYR A 134 -39.45 -1.24 5.67
C TYR A 134 -40.10 -0.39 4.56
N ALA A 135 -39.92 -0.75 3.28
CA ALA A 135 -40.53 -0.01 2.18
C ALA A 135 -42.06 0.14 2.30
N PRO A 136 -42.84 -0.89 2.68
CA PRO A 136 -44.28 -0.73 2.89
C PRO A 136 -44.62 0.25 4.01
N LYS A 137 -43.80 0.28 5.09
CA LYS A 137 -44.04 1.19 6.22
C LYS A 137 -43.76 2.65 5.83
N LEU A 138 -42.78 2.90 4.97
CA LEU A 138 -42.48 4.24 4.46
C LEU A 138 -43.61 4.74 3.54
N ARG A 139 -44.17 3.88 2.70
CA ARG A 139 -45.31 4.21 1.84
C ARG A 139 -46.56 4.57 2.64
N GLN A 140 -46.82 3.87 3.73
CA GLN A 140 -47.95 4.18 4.62
C GLN A 140 -47.82 5.55 5.27
N LYS A 141 -46.61 6.04 5.54
CA LYS A 141 -46.39 7.36 6.13
C LYS A 141 -46.53 8.50 5.11
N GLU A 142 -46.36 8.23 3.83
CA GLU A 142 -46.54 9.22 2.76
C GLU A 142 -48.01 9.42 2.36
N GLU A 143 -48.83 8.47 2.65
CA GLU A 143 -50.30 8.59 2.50
C GLU A 143 -50.85 9.30 3.74
#